data_df014d947f075cc1952b5fa5c3276152
#
_entry.id   df014d947f075cc1952b5fa5c3276152
#
_cell.length_a   1.000
_cell.length_b   1.000
_cell.length_c   1.000
_cell.angle_alpha   90.00
_cell.angle_beta   90.00
_cell.angle_gamma   90.00
#
_symmetry.space_group_name_H-M   'P 1'
#
loop_
_entity.id
_entity.type
_entity.pdbx_description
1 polymer ?
#
loop_
_entity_poly.entity_id
_entity_poly.type
_entity_poly.pdbx_seq_one_letter_code
_entity_poly.pdbx_strand_id
1 'polypeptide(L)'
;KNTRYDTLIPRAYKEMADHYNTAIVPARVKHPDDKPNAEGSVKYATTWILAALRNYHFFSIEEAKTAVSEKLEELNLRPFKKRLGNRRSAFEDEEREFMLPLPKAPYEPAVWSTAKVQNDYLISDGINKYSVPFDLIGEQVDIRLTSAIVEVFYHGGRVASHVRRTTPQRDPICIREHM
;
A
#
# COMPACT_ATOMS: atom_id res chain seq x y z
N LYS A 1 -7.69 -1.38 -19.02
CA LYS A 1 -7.56 -2.62 -19.86
C LYS A 1 -6.07 -2.85 -20.06
N ASN A 2 -5.52 -3.94 -19.49
CA ASN A 2 -4.15 -4.35 -19.81
C ASN A 2 -4.09 -4.76 -21.27
N THR A 3 -3.25 -4.11 -22.04
CA THR A 3 -2.91 -4.57 -23.39
C THR A 3 -1.83 -5.64 -23.28
N ARG A 4 -1.66 -6.46 -24.32
CA ARG A 4 -0.67 -7.57 -24.36
C ARG A 4 0.77 -7.09 -24.16
N TYR A 5 1.01 -5.80 -24.35
CA TYR A 5 2.33 -5.16 -24.35
C TYR A 5 2.53 -4.11 -23.25
N ASP A 6 1.45 -3.70 -22.57
CA ASP A 6 1.53 -2.61 -21.58
C ASP A 6 0.74 -2.98 -20.33
N THR A 7 1.45 -3.17 -19.23
CA THR A 7 0.83 -3.44 -17.93
C THR A 7 0.63 -2.11 -17.21
N LEU A 8 -0.63 -1.69 -17.13
CA LEU A 8 -0.98 -0.51 -16.34
C LEU A 8 -0.78 -0.81 -14.86
N ILE A 9 0.25 -0.21 -14.27
CA ILE A 9 0.49 -0.28 -12.83
C ILE A 9 -0.50 0.66 -12.14
N PRO A 10 -1.31 0.18 -11.17
CA PRO A 10 -2.20 1.04 -10.40
C PRO A 10 -1.44 2.18 -9.73
N ARG A 11 -2.05 3.38 -9.69
CA ARG A 11 -1.42 4.59 -9.14
C ARG A 11 -0.90 4.40 -7.72
N ALA A 12 -1.67 3.73 -6.84
CA ALA A 12 -1.25 3.41 -5.48
C ALA A 12 0.03 2.55 -5.40
N TYR A 13 0.20 1.60 -6.33
CA TYR A 13 1.43 0.79 -6.41
C TYR A 13 2.62 1.62 -6.88
N LYS A 14 2.39 2.54 -7.82
CA LYS A 14 3.44 3.45 -8.28
C LYS A 14 3.89 4.39 -7.15
N GLU A 15 2.95 4.98 -6.41
CA GLU A 15 3.27 5.78 -5.22
C GLU A 15 4.05 5.00 -4.15
N MET A 16 3.67 3.75 -3.91
CA MET A 16 4.40 2.88 -2.99
C MET A 16 5.84 2.64 -3.47
N ALA A 17 6.03 2.40 -4.76
CA ALA A 17 7.35 2.20 -5.34
C ALA A 17 8.20 3.48 -5.24
N ASP A 18 7.62 4.63 -5.54
CA ASP A 18 8.28 5.93 -5.43
C ASP A 18 8.66 6.23 -3.95
N HIS A 19 7.75 5.92 -3.01
CA HIS A 19 8.01 6.09 -1.57
C HIS A 19 9.21 5.26 -1.07
N TYR A 20 9.34 4.02 -1.53
CA TYR A 20 10.44 3.12 -1.16
C TYR A 20 11.64 3.21 -2.11
N ASN A 21 11.63 4.14 -3.06
CA ASN A 21 12.65 4.30 -4.09
C ASN A 21 12.98 2.97 -4.80
N THR A 22 11.93 2.25 -5.20
CA THR A 22 12.03 0.95 -5.86
C THR A 22 11.26 0.94 -7.17
N ALA A 23 11.58 0.00 -8.04
CA ALA A 23 10.88 -0.18 -9.31
C ALA A 23 9.96 -1.40 -9.28
N ILE A 24 8.77 -1.25 -9.84
CA ILE A 24 7.84 -2.36 -10.04
C ILE A 24 8.11 -2.98 -11.41
N VAL A 25 8.56 -4.23 -11.41
CA VAL A 25 8.71 -5.01 -12.64
C VAL A 25 7.55 -6.01 -12.73
N PRO A 26 6.52 -5.74 -13.54
CA PRO A 26 5.40 -6.64 -13.67
C PRO A 26 5.81 -7.93 -14.39
N ALA A 27 5.30 -9.07 -13.93
CA ALA A 27 5.41 -10.31 -14.66
C ALA A 27 4.56 -10.27 -15.93
N ARG A 28 4.97 -11.01 -16.96
CA ARG A 28 4.21 -11.10 -18.21
C ARG A 28 2.82 -11.70 -17.97
N VAL A 29 1.85 -11.20 -18.71
CA VAL A 29 0.47 -11.69 -18.62
C VAL A 29 0.42 -13.15 -19.08
N LYS A 30 -0.21 -14.03 -18.28
CA LYS A 30 -0.35 -15.47 -18.52
C LYS A 30 0.97 -16.27 -18.61
N HIS A 31 2.04 -15.78 -17.97
CA HIS A 31 3.29 -16.51 -17.81
C HIS A 31 3.57 -16.79 -16.33
N PRO A 32 2.99 -17.84 -15.74
CA PRO A 32 3.22 -18.21 -14.33
C PRO A 32 4.69 -18.54 -14.04
N ASP A 33 5.42 -18.96 -15.06
CA ASP A 33 6.84 -19.32 -14.97
C ASP A 33 7.78 -18.13 -14.69
N ASP A 34 7.29 -16.90 -14.76
CA ASP A 34 8.10 -15.71 -14.45
C ASP A 34 8.38 -15.55 -12.94
N LYS A 35 7.63 -16.26 -12.05
CA LYS A 35 7.76 -16.15 -10.58
C LYS A 35 7.76 -17.50 -9.84
N PRO A 36 8.37 -18.58 -10.36
CA PRO A 36 8.26 -19.91 -9.74
C PRO A 36 8.88 -19.94 -8.34
N ASN A 37 9.96 -19.21 -8.11
CA ASN A 37 10.65 -19.17 -6.82
C ASN A 37 9.84 -18.44 -5.74
N ALA A 38 9.20 -17.33 -6.10
CA ALA A 38 8.36 -16.58 -5.16
C ALA A 38 7.11 -17.39 -4.77
N GLU A 39 6.39 -17.95 -5.75
CA GLU A 39 5.20 -18.77 -5.50
C GLU A 39 5.54 -20.03 -4.71
N GLY A 40 6.61 -20.73 -5.08
CA GLY A 40 7.10 -21.92 -4.35
C GLY A 40 7.48 -21.59 -2.90
N SER A 41 8.15 -20.47 -2.66
CA SER A 41 8.55 -20.04 -1.32
C SER A 41 7.35 -19.66 -0.46
N VAL A 42 6.38 -18.92 -1.00
CA VAL A 42 5.14 -18.56 -0.30
C VAL A 42 4.35 -19.82 0.05
N LYS A 43 4.13 -20.72 -0.93
CA LYS A 43 3.43 -22.00 -0.69
C LYS A 43 4.11 -22.83 0.40
N TYR A 44 5.43 -22.94 0.35
CA TYR A 44 6.20 -23.67 1.35
C TYR A 44 6.05 -23.06 2.75
N ALA A 45 6.24 -21.74 2.89
CA ALA A 45 6.12 -21.04 4.17
C ALA A 45 4.70 -21.17 4.74
N THR A 46 3.68 -20.91 3.92
CA THR A 46 2.28 -21.02 4.33
C THR A 46 1.94 -22.43 4.79
N THR A 47 2.30 -23.46 4.01
CA THR A 47 2.02 -24.85 4.39
C THR A 47 2.72 -25.24 5.70
N TRP A 48 3.97 -24.81 5.86
CA TRP A 48 4.74 -25.13 7.08
C TRP A 48 4.18 -24.43 8.32
N ILE A 49 3.84 -23.12 8.22
CA ILE A 49 3.25 -22.35 9.32
C ILE A 49 1.88 -22.91 9.71
N LEU A 50 0.99 -23.14 8.71
CA LEU A 50 -0.34 -23.69 8.97
C LEU A 50 -0.27 -25.09 9.60
N ALA A 51 0.66 -25.95 9.16
CA ALA A 51 0.85 -27.26 9.75
C ALA A 51 1.32 -27.15 11.21
N ALA A 52 2.22 -26.22 11.53
CA ALA A 52 2.70 -26.01 12.89
C ALA A 52 1.62 -25.46 13.82
N LEU A 53 0.73 -24.62 13.33
CA LEU A 53 -0.31 -23.93 14.11
C LEU A 53 -1.69 -24.60 14.06
N ARG A 54 -1.86 -25.70 13.33
CA ARG A 54 -3.18 -26.33 13.07
C ARG A 54 -3.97 -26.74 14.32
N ASN A 55 -3.30 -27.01 15.43
CA ASN A 55 -3.91 -27.44 16.70
C ASN A 55 -4.03 -26.30 17.73
N TYR A 56 -3.64 -25.07 17.34
CA TYR A 56 -3.74 -23.89 18.20
C TYR A 56 -5.11 -23.24 18.04
N HIS A 57 -5.65 -22.74 19.14
CA HIS A 57 -6.85 -21.92 19.16
C HIS A 57 -6.45 -20.50 19.58
N PHE A 58 -6.75 -19.53 18.73
CA PHE A 58 -6.44 -18.12 18.97
C PHE A 58 -7.68 -17.38 19.41
N PHE A 59 -7.56 -16.53 20.42
CA PHE A 59 -8.64 -15.72 20.95
C PHE A 59 -8.60 -14.27 20.41
N SER A 60 -7.51 -13.88 19.76
CA SER A 60 -7.38 -12.58 19.09
C SER A 60 -6.53 -12.70 17.82
N ILE A 61 -6.70 -11.68 16.95
CA ILE A 61 -5.90 -11.54 15.72
C ILE A 61 -4.43 -11.26 16.08
N GLU A 62 -4.19 -10.49 17.14
CA GLU A 62 -2.85 -10.14 17.61
C GLU A 62 -2.08 -11.38 18.10
N GLU A 63 -2.75 -12.25 18.83
CA GLU A 63 -2.17 -13.53 19.25
C GLU A 63 -1.80 -14.40 18.05
N ALA A 64 -2.70 -14.50 17.07
CA ALA A 64 -2.42 -15.25 15.84
C ALA A 64 -1.25 -14.65 15.05
N LYS A 65 -1.16 -13.32 14.94
CA LYS A 65 -0.05 -12.63 14.27
C LYS A 65 1.29 -12.92 14.96
N THR A 66 1.32 -12.87 16.30
CA THR A 66 2.51 -13.18 17.08
C THR A 66 2.98 -14.61 16.83
N ALA A 67 2.08 -15.60 16.93
CA ALA A 67 2.41 -16.99 16.68
C ALA A 67 2.90 -17.24 15.24
N VAL A 68 2.29 -16.59 14.23
CA VAL A 68 2.75 -16.64 12.83
C VAL A 68 4.14 -16.05 12.69
N SER A 69 4.42 -14.90 13.34
CA SER A 69 5.73 -14.25 13.30
C SER A 69 6.83 -15.11 13.92
N GLU A 70 6.56 -15.76 15.04
CA GLU A 70 7.49 -16.68 15.68
C GLU A 70 7.81 -17.88 14.78
N LYS A 71 6.78 -18.48 14.16
CA LYS A 71 6.97 -19.59 13.22
C LYS A 71 7.70 -19.16 11.95
N LEU A 72 7.47 -17.96 11.46
CA LEU A 72 8.21 -17.41 10.33
C LEU A 72 9.69 -17.22 10.67
N GLU A 73 10.01 -16.73 11.88
CA GLU A 73 11.38 -16.60 12.33
C GLU A 73 12.08 -17.96 12.48
N GLU A 74 11.42 -18.97 13.06
CA GLU A 74 11.93 -20.35 13.09
C GLU A 74 12.23 -20.86 11.68
N LEU A 75 11.35 -20.56 10.70
CA LEU A 75 11.56 -20.93 9.30
C LEU A 75 12.79 -20.25 8.69
N ASN A 76 13.01 -18.97 8.99
CA ASN A 76 14.14 -18.19 8.49
C ASN A 76 15.48 -18.66 9.10
N LEU A 77 15.45 -19.18 10.32
CA LEU A 77 16.64 -19.72 10.99
C LEU A 77 16.94 -21.19 10.65
N ARG A 78 16.05 -21.87 9.92
CA ARG A 78 16.31 -23.27 9.51
C ARG A 78 17.50 -23.38 8.58
N PRO A 79 18.45 -24.29 8.85
CA PRO A 79 19.59 -24.51 7.98
C PRO A 79 19.19 -24.89 6.56
N PHE A 80 19.91 -24.41 5.57
CA PHE A 80 19.76 -24.88 4.21
C PHE A 80 20.20 -26.34 4.07
N LYS A 81 19.56 -27.08 3.16
CA LYS A 81 19.92 -28.48 2.91
C LYS A 81 21.20 -28.66 2.10
N LYS A 82 21.52 -27.68 1.21
CA LYS A 82 22.58 -27.83 0.20
C LYS A 82 23.72 -26.80 0.34
N ARG A 83 23.61 -25.83 1.27
CA ARG A 83 24.66 -24.84 1.55
C ARG A 83 24.70 -24.52 3.03
N LEU A 84 25.79 -23.95 3.51
CA LEU A 84 25.91 -23.45 4.88
C LEU A 84 24.97 -22.25 5.11
N GLY A 85 24.61 -22.05 6.38
CA GLY A 85 23.76 -20.93 6.79
C GLY A 85 22.26 -21.22 6.68
N ASN A 86 21.50 -20.15 6.77
CA ASN A 86 20.05 -20.12 6.74
C ASN A 86 19.55 -18.87 6.00
N ARG A 87 18.24 -18.66 5.87
CA ARG A 87 17.69 -17.48 5.17
C ARG A 87 18.09 -16.15 5.81
N ARG A 88 18.10 -16.11 7.16
CA ARG A 88 18.49 -14.93 7.91
C ARG A 88 19.96 -14.57 7.65
N SER A 89 20.88 -15.52 7.78
CA SER A 89 22.30 -15.27 7.53
C SER A 89 22.57 -14.88 6.07
N ALA A 90 21.90 -15.53 5.11
CA ALA A 90 22.04 -15.17 3.71
C ALA A 90 21.60 -13.71 3.43
N PHE A 91 20.51 -13.28 4.04
CA PHE A 91 20.07 -11.87 3.91
C PHE A 91 21.08 -10.90 4.56
N GLU A 92 21.52 -11.18 5.80
CA GLU A 92 22.40 -10.28 6.54
C GLU A 92 23.80 -10.18 5.90
N ASP A 93 24.33 -11.29 5.40
CA ASP A 93 25.70 -11.40 4.92
C ASP A 93 25.83 -11.10 3.41
N GLU A 94 24.79 -11.40 2.60
CA GLU A 94 24.89 -11.34 1.14
C GLU A 94 24.03 -10.22 0.51
N GLU A 95 22.91 -9.81 1.14
CA GLU A 95 21.92 -8.93 0.49
C GLU A 95 21.78 -7.56 1.17
N ARG A 96 21.90 -7.51 2.49
CA ARG A 96 21.57 -6.31 3.28
C ARG A 96 22.39 -5.07 2.91
N GLU A 97 23.66 -5.24 2.61
CA GLU A 97 24.55 -4.12 2.25
C GLU A 97 24.17 -3.43 0.93
N PHE A 98 23.47 -4.18 0.03
CA PHE A 98 23.00 -3.65 -1.25
C PHE A 98 21.60 -3.04 -1.18
N MET A 99 20.94 -3.14 -0.03
CA MET A 99 19.60 -2.59 0.17
C MET A 99 19.67 -1.10 0.50
N LEU A 100 18.78 -0.33 -0.11
CA LEU A 100 18.59 1.08 0.25
C LEU A 100 17.99 1.19 1.66
N PRO A 101 18.34 2.26 2.42
CA PRO A 101 17.72 2.50 3.71
C PRO A 101 16.22 2.72 3.56
N LEU A 102 15.44 2.16 4.47
CA LEU A 102 13.99 2.36 4.49
C LEU A 102 13.66 3.81 4.86
N PRO A 103 12.59 4.38 4.29
CA PRO A 103 12.06 5.68 4.72
C PRO A 103 11.73 5.67 6.22
N LYS A 104 11.81 6.86 6.85
CA LYS A 104 11.51 7.01 8.29
C LYS A 104 10.06 6.63 8.65
N ALA A 105 9.13 6.87 7.75
CA ALA A 105 7.72 6.50 7.92
C ALA A 105 7.34 5.40 6.93
N PRO A 106 6.49 4.44 7.32
CA PRO A 106 5.96 3.45 6.39
C PRO A 106 5.03 4.13 5.36
N TYR A 107 4.91 3.53 4.18
CA TYR A 107 3.96 3.99 3.17
C TYR A 107 2.52 3.86 3.68
N GLU A 108 1.77 4.96 3.59
CA GLU A 108 0.35 4.97 3.90
C GLU A 108 -0.47 4.76 2.62
N PRO A 109 -1.19 3.63 2.49
CA PRO A 109 -2.01 3.36 1.33
C PRO A 109 -3.08 4.43 1.13
N ALA A 110 -3.25 4.88 -0.12
CA ALA A 110 -4.26 5.85 -0.49
C ALA A 110 -5.22 5.30 -1.54
N VAL A 111 -6.48 5.73 -1.45
CA VAL A 111 -7.48 5.49 -2.48
C VAL A 111 -7.58 6.74 -3.34
N TRP A 112 -7.44 6.55 -4.65
CA TRP A 112 -7.60 7.61 -5.64
C TRP A 112 -9.00 7.57 -6.26
N SER A 113 -9.62 8.73 -6.34
CA SER A 113 -10.90 8.95 -7.00
C SER A 113 -10.89 10.29 -7.73
N THR A 114 -11.90 10.56 -8.53
CA THR A 114 -12.09 11.84 -9.20
C THR A 114 -13.42 12.43 -8.80
N ALA A 115 -13.51 13.74 -8.68
CA ALA A 115 -14.76 14.46 -8.46
C ALA A 115 -14.80 15.74 -9.29
N LYS A 116 -16.02 16.15 -9.64
CA LYS A 116 -16.28 17.48 -10.19
C LYS A 116 -16.54 18.45 -9.04
N VAL A 117 -15.83 19.57 -9.03
CA VAL A 117 -16.03 20.64 -8.04
C VAL A 117 -17.43 21.24 -8.24
N GLN A 118 -18.22 21.28 -7.18
CA GLN A 118 -19.57 21.80 -7.18
C GLN A 118 -19.58 23.34 -7.18
N ASN A 119 -20.75 23.96 -7.46
CA ASN A 119 -20.91 25.41 -7.46
C ASN A 119 -20.66 26.04 -6.08
N ASP A 120 -20.69 25.24 -5.02
CA ASP A 120 -20.38 25.63 -3.65
C ASP A 120 -18.89 25.40 -3.30
N TYR A 121 -18.01 25.29 -4.32
CA TYR A 121 -16.56 24.99 -4.20
C TYR A 121 -16.23 23.80 -3.32
N LEU A 122 -17.13 22.82 -3.22
CA LEU A 122 -16.97 21.61 -2.42
C LEU A 122 -16.78 20.37 -3.29
N ILE A 123 -16.02 19.42 -2.73
CA ILE A 123 -15.94 18.05 -3.23
C ILE A 123 -16.38 17.11 -2.10
N SER A 124 -16.71 15.85 -2.43
CA SER A 124 -17.08 14.84 -1.43
C SER A 124 -16.15 13.63 -1.49
N ASP A 125 -15.81 13.08 -0.33
CA ASP A 125 -15.13 11.79 -0.18
C ASP A 125 -16.11 10.60 -0.05
N GLY A 126 -17.41 10.86 -0.21
CA GLY A 126 -18.51 9.90 0.00
C GLY A 126 -19.12 9.94 1.41
N ILE A 127 -18.45 10.57 2.38
CA ILE A 127 -18.91 10.71 3.76
C ILE A 127 -19.12 12.19 4.10
N ASN A 128 -18.13 13.02 3.79
CA ASN A 128 -18.11 14.44 4.12
C ASN A 128 -17.81 15.30 2.89
N LYS A 129 -18.03 16.61 3.03
CA LYS A 129 -17.70 17.61 2.02
C LYS A 129 -16.49 18.44 2.46
N TYR A 130 -15.62 18.77 1.52
CA TYR A 130 -14.37 19.50 1.74
C TYR A 130 -14.26 20.63 0.74
N SER A 131 -13.80 21.80 1.18
CA SER A 131 -13.62 22.95 0.29
C SER A 131 -12.36 22.79 -0.57
N VAL A 132 -12.43 23.34 -1.78
CA VAL A 132 -11.29 23.51 -2.67
C VAL A 132 -11.27 24.97 -3.15
N PRO A 133 -10.16 25.49 -3.73
CA PRO A 133 -10.14 26.84 -4.27
C PRO A 133 -11.30 27.09 -5.20
N PHE A 134 -11.98 28.25 -5.05
CA PHE A 134 -13.21 28.59 -5.78
C PHE A 134 -12.98 28.69 -7.31
N ASP A 135 -11.76 29.00 -7.73
CA ASP A 135 -11.34 29.05 -9.15
C ASP A 135 -11.52 27.71 -9.88
N LEU A 136 -11.64 26.62 -9.12
CA LEU A 136 -11.80 25.27 -9.66
C LEU A 136 -13.26 24.83 -9.79
N ILE A 137 -14.23 25.72 -9.57
CA ILE A 137 -15.66 25.40 -9.74
C ILE A 137 -15.92 24.89 -11.16
N GLY A 138 -16.56 23.71 -11.25
CA GLY A 138 -16.86 23.06 -12.53
C GLY A 138 -15.73 22.18 -13.08
N GLU A 139 -14.52 22.30 -12.55
CA GLU A 139 -13.37 21.51 -12.97
C GLU A 139 -13.40 20.08 -12.35
N GLN A 140 -12.72 19.17 -13.00
CA GLN A 140 -12.51 17.80 -12.50
C GLN A 140 -11.18 17.74 -11.76
N VAL A 141 -11.22 17.27 -10.52
CA VAL A 141 -10.05 17.13 -9.65
C VAL A 141 -9.84 15.68 -9.25
N ASP A 142 -8.59 15.33 -8.99
CA ASP A 142 -8.21 14.05 -8.39
C ASP A 142 -8.23 14.18 -6.88
N ILE A 143 -8.81 13.18 -6.20
CA ILE A 143 -8.87 13.10 -4.74
C ILE A 143 -8.02 11.91 -4.31
N ARG A 144 -7.09 12.16 -3.38
CA ARG A 144 -6.29 11.16 -2.71
C ARG A 144 -6.76 11.03 -1.26
N LEU A 145 -7.25 9.85 -0.89
CA LEU A 145 -7.79 9.56 0.43
C LEU A 145 -6.86 8.60 1.16
N THR A 146 -6.29 9.04 2.27
CA THR A 146 -5.61 8.18 3.24
C THR A 146 -6.52 7.89 4.44
N SER A 147 -6.01 7.23 5.47
CA SER A 147 -6.75 7.04 6.73
C SER A 147 -7.03 8.36 7.45
N ALA A 148 -6.13 9.34 7.34
CA ALA A 148 -6.12 10.58 8.12
C ALA A 148 -6.34 11.86 7.29
N ILE A 149 -6.08 11.83 5.97
CA ILE A 149 -5.99 13.04 5.14
C ILE A 149 -6.80 12.86 3.85
N VAL A 150 -7.43 13.97 3.42
CA VAL A 150 -8.02 14.16 2.09
C VAL A 150 -7.18 15.18 1.36
N GLU A 151 -6.52 14.78 0.30
CA GLU A 151 -5.74 15.67 -0.57
C GLU A 151 -6.43 15.80 -1.92
N VAL A 152 -6.44 17.01 -2.46
CA VAL A 152 -7.04 17.32 -3.77
C VAL A 152 -5.97 17.81 -4.71
N PHE A 153 -5.96 17.25 -5.92
CA PHE A 153 -4.99 17.58 -6.95
C PHE A 153 -5.69 18.07 -8.22
N TYR A 154 -5.14 19.10 -8.83
CA TYR A 154 -5.55 19.60 -10.13
C TYR A 154 -4.33 19.68 -11.04
N HIS A 155 -4.41 19.05 -12.23
CA HIS A 155 -3.29 18.90 -13.16
C HIS A 155 -1.99 18.41 -12.53
N GLY A 156 -2.10 17.49 -11.53
CA GLY A 156 -0.96 16.91 -10.81
C GLY A 156 -0.41 17.77 -9.68
N GLY A 157 -0.85 19.03 -9.53
CA GLY A 157 -0.52 19.90 -8.41
C GLY A 157 -1.51 19.72 -7.25
N ARG A 158 -1.03 19.66 -6.00
CA ARG A 158 -1.90 19.63 -4.82
C ARG A 158 -2.48 21.02 -4.57
N VAL A 159 -3.80 21.13 -4.60
CA VAL A 159 -4.54 22.39 -4.44
C VAL A 159 -5.23 22.52 -3.09
N ALA A 160 -5.50 21.40 -2.40
CA ALA A 160 -6.07 21.41 -1.05
C ALA A 160 -5.63 20.17 -0.25
N SER A 161 -5.62 20.31 1.08
CA SER A 161 -5.35 19.22 2.01
C SER A 161 -6.17 19.43 3.28
N HIS A 162 -6.95 18.41 3.68
CA HIS A 162 -7.82 18.44 4.84
C HIS A 162 -7.60 17.24 5.74
N VAL A 163 -7.81 17.41 7.03
CA VAL A 163 -7.93 16.27 7.95
C VAL A 163 -9.21 15.50 7.62
N ARG A 164 -9.06 14.22 7.32
CA ARG A 164 -10.20 13.35 7.03
C ARG A 164 -11.05 13.11 8.27
N ARG A 165 -12.36 13.24 8.12
CA ARG A 165 -13.32 12.84 9.14
C ARG A 165 -14.04 11.58 8.68
N THR A 166 -13.97 10.53 9.49
CA THR A 166 -14.60 9.23 9.20
C THR A 166 -16.06 9.18 9.63
N THR A 167 -16.49 10.13 10.49
CA THR A 167 -17.89 10.31 10.89
C THR A 167 -18.53 11.40 10.06
N PRO A 168 -19.79 11.21 9.61
CA PRO A 168 -20.51 12.24 8.87
C PRO A 168 -20.60 13.55 9.66
N GLN A 169 -20.23 14.65 9.02
CA GLN A 169 -20.37 16.00 9.57
C GLN A 169 -21.58 16.70 8.93
N ARG A 170 -22.31 17.50 9.69
CA ARG A 170 -23.42 18.31 9.17
C ARG A 170 -22.93 19.42 8.26
N ASP A 171 -21.84 20.07 8.69
CA ASP A 171 -21.26 21.21 7.98
C ASP A 171 -20.03 20.77 7.16
N PRO A 172 -19.78 21.39 6.00
CA PRO A 172 -18.59 21.11 5.21
C PRO A 172 -17.31 21.55 5.91
N ILE A 173 -16.24 20.84 5.66
CA ILE A 173 -14.91 21.14 6.20
C ILE A 173 -14.23 22.13 5.27
N CYS A 174 -14.19 23.40 5.68
CA CYS A 174 -13.71 24.50 4.85
C CYS A 174 -12.39 25.09 5.34
N ILE A 175 -11.56 25.49 4.40
CA ILE A 175 -10.37 26.30 4.60
C ILE A 175 -10.69 27.72 4.12
N ARG A 176 -10.34 28.73 4.93
CA ARG A 176 -10.68 30.15 4.67
C ARG A 176 -10.08 30.69 3.36
N GLU A 177 -8.90 30.23 3.03
CA GLU A 177 -8.14 30.64 1.84
C GLU A 177 -8.75 30.11 0.52
N HIS A 178 -9.76 29.25 0.59
CA HIS A 178 -10.46 28.71 -0.58
C HIS A 178 -11.59 29.61 -1.10
N MET A 179 -11.93 30.67 -0.36
CA MET A 179 -12.97 31.63 -0.70
C MET A 179 -12.43 32.87 -1.39
#